data_66e00cff6ca36b53fc8007e9d4dd09de
#
_entry.id   66e00cff6ca36b53fc8007e9d4dd09de
#
_cell.length_a   1.000
_cell.length_b   1.000
_cell.length_c   1.000
_cell.angle_alpha   90.00
_cell.angle_beta   90.00
_cell.angle_gamma   90.00
#
_symmetry.space_group_name_H-M   'P 1'
#
loop_
_entity.id
_entity.type
_entity.pdbx_description
1 polymer ?
#
loop_
_entity_poly.entity_id
_entity_poly.type
_entity_poly.pdbx_seq_one_letter_code
_entity_poly.pdbx_strand_id
1 'polypeptide(L)'
;MNRLILNNLKSNQFIALIRIFFILCSSITIAETKLTALEIMEKVDEESRKSTDSAFTRMKLTSCKYGKKDGKIKCAEKARIKLVESAQINTGDDNQDTKSVSIILEPASEKGIGMLSYSYDDSDRDNETWLYLSALGKVKRISVRNSDDEETESASIFGTEMTTEDQETGKLDDYTYELLEQGKFRGREVAVIESTPKPYRLSKSSY
;
A
#
# COMPACT_ATOMS: atom_id res chain seq x y z
N MET A 1 50.86 -39.36 -59.41
CA MET A 1 51.29 -39.21 -58.01
C MET A 1 51.06 -37.78 -57.62
N ASN A 2 49.76 -37.37 -57.48
CA ASN A 2 49.32 -36.03 -57.10
C ASN A 2 47.92 -36.11 -56.49
N ARG A 3 47.82 -36.54 -55.22
CA ARG A 3 46.50 -36.60 -54.53
C ARG A 3 46.61 -36.49 -53.00
N LEU A 4 47.49 -35.66 -52.46
CA LEU A 4 47.63 -35.57 -50.99
C LEU A 4 47.86 -34.15 -50.40
N ILE A 5 47.64 -33.08 -51.16
CA ILE A 5 47.88 -31.71 -50.62
C ILE A 5 46.63 -30.86 -50.48
N LEU A 6 45.45 -31.31 -50.96
CA LEU A 6 44.23 -30.45 -50.94
C LEU A 6 43.30 -30.65 -49.73
N ASN A 7 43.54 -31.55 -48.82
CA ASN A 7 42.66 -31.83 -47.70
C ASN A 7 43.00 -31.10 -46.37
N ASN A 8 44.19 -30.48 -46.25
CA ASN A 8 44.60 -29.82 -45.00
C ASN A 8 44.28 -28.34 -44.91
N LEU A 9 43.97 -27.68 -46.03
CA LEU A 9 43.64 -26.26 -46.00
C LEU A 9 42.15 -25.96 -45.63
N LYS A 10 41.23 -26.90 -45.90
CA LYS A 10 39.81 -26.74 -45.59
C LYS A 10 39.47 -26.95 -44.11
N SER A 11 40.24 -27.80 -43.42
CA SER A 11 40.01 -28.10 -42.00
C SER A 11 40.34 -26.90 -41.07
N ASN A 12 41.45 -26.22 -41.35
CA ASN A 12 41.87 -25.09 -40.48
C ASN A 12 41.02 -23.83 -40.65
N GLN A 13 40.44 -23.58 -41.83
CA GLN A 13 39.51 -22.48 -42.03
C GLN A 13 38.14 -22.73 -41.38
N PHE A 14 37.67 -23.99 -41.36
CA PHE A 14 36.42 -24.35 -40.69
C PHE A 14 36.53 -24.24 -39.16
N ILE A 15 37.66 -24.65 -38.61
CA ILE A 15 37.94 -24.55 -37.16
C ILE A 15 38.09 -23.07 -36.73
N ALA A 16 38.71 -22.21 -37.57
CA ALA A 16 38.83 -20.79 -37.32
C ALA A 16 37.46 -20.06 -37.35
N LEU A 17 36.58 -20.42 -38.28
CA LEU A 17 35.21 -19.88 -38.36
C LEU A 17 34.34 -20.28 -37.16
N ILE A 18 34.44 -21.52 -36.68
CA ILE A 18 33.74 -21.99 -35.50
C ILE A 18 34.23 -21.32 -34.24
N ARG A 19 35.53 -21.02 -34.11
CA ARG A 19 36.09 -20.29 -32.98
C ARG A 19 35.68 -18.80 -32.96
N ILE A 20 35.57 -18.17 -34.13
CA ILE A 20 35.08 -16.78 -34.24
C ILE A 20 33.58 -16.69 -33.93
N PHE A 21 32.77 -17.67 -34.33
CA PHE A 21 31.36 -17.72 -34.00
C PHE A 21 31.13 -17.96 -32.49
N PHE A 22 31.98 -18.72 -31.80
CA PHE A 22 31.88 -18.93 -30.35
C PHE A 22 32.33 -17.70 -29.52
N ILE A 23 33.21 -16.86 -30.05
CA ILE A 23 33.66 -15.65 -29.40
C ILE A 23 32.63 -14.48 -29.53
N LEU A 24 31.82 -14.49 -30.60
CA LEU A 24 30.76 -13.52 -30.80
C LEU A 24 29.46 -13.81 -30.02
N CYS A 25 29.32 -15.00 -29.45
CA CYS A 25 28.12 -15.39 -28.68
C CYS A 25 28.24 -15.17 -27.18
N SER A 26 29.35 -14.59 -26.69
CA SER A 26 29.60 -14.39 -25.27
C SER A 26 29.65 -12.91 -24.93
N SER A 27 28.52 -12.25 -24.90
CA SER A 27 28.26 -11.05 -24.05
C SER A 27 26.86 -10.48 -24.28
N ILE A 28 25.81 -11.31 -24.20
CA ILE A 28 24.52 -10.75 -23.82
C ILE A 28 24.52 -10.76 -22.28
N THR A 29 25.20 -9.82 -21.69
CA THR A 29 24.93 -9.41 -20.32
C THR A 29 23.51 -8.81 -20.35
N ILE A 30 22.51 -9.61 -20.01
CA ILE A 30 21.20 -9.09 -19.64
C ILE A 30 21.49 -8.25 -18.39
N ALA A 31 21.63 -6.95 -18.58
CA ALA A 31 21.60 -6.02 -17.45
C ALA A 31 20.23 -6.21 -16.82
N GLU A 32 20.21 -6.83 -15.66
CA GLU A 32 19.02 -6.91 -14.82
C GLU A 32 18.65 -5.46 -14.52
N THR A 33 17.59 -4.99 -15.18
CA THR A 33 17.13 -3.59 -15.03
C THR A 33 16.62 -3.48 -13.60
N LYS A 34 17.41 -2.88 -12.73
CA LYS A 34 17.05 -2.66 -11.33
C LYS A 34 15.88 -1.70 -11.34
N LEU A 35 14.74 -2.13 -10.80
CA LEU A 35 13.54 -1.31 -10.70
C LEU A 35 13.81 -0.08 -9.86
N THR A 36 13.25 1.05 -10.26
CA THR A 36 13.21 2.28 -9.46
C THR A 36 12.26 2.12 -8.28
N ALA A 37 12.37 3.00 -7.28
CA ALA A 37 11.44 2.99 -6.15
C ALA A 37 9.98 3.17 -6.58
N LEU A 38 9.72 4.05 -7.54
CA LEU A 38 8.38 4.28 -8.09
C LEU A 38 7.85 3.02 -8.80
N GLU A 39 8.63 2.38 -9.68
CA GLU A 39 8.21 1.16 -10.36
C GLU A 39 7.92 0.00 -9.39
N ILE A 40 8.61 -0.05 -8.25
CA ILE A 40 8.31 -1.04 -7.19
C ILE A 40 6.97 -0.70 -6.55
N MET A 41 6.72 0.58 -6.22
CA MET A 41 5.47 1.02 -5.61
C MET A 41 4.27 0.87 -6.54
N GLU A 42 4.42 1.13 -7.85
CA GLU A 42 3.41 0.87 -8.87
C GLU A 42 3.01 -0.61 -8.91
N LYS A 43 3.99 -1.52 -8.85
CA LYS A 43 3.72 -2.96 -8.79
C LYS A 43 3.02 -3.38 -7.49
N VAL A 44 3.42 -2.81 -6.36
CA VAL A 44 2.77 -3.09 -5.07
C VAL A 44 1.32 -2.66 -5.10
N ASP A 45 1.04 -1.48 -5.64
CA ASP A 45 -0.30 -0.94 -5.77
C ASP A 45 -1.16 -1.79 -6.74
N GLU A 46 -0.61 -2.16 -7.91
CA GLU A 46 -1.27 -3.03 -8.87
C GLU A 46 -1.62 -4.41 -8.27
N GLU A 47 -0.68 -5.04 -7.58
CA GLU A 47 -0.92 -6.32 -6.91
C GLU A 47 -1.92 -6.21 -5.76
N SER A 48 -1.88 -5.12 -5.01
CA SER A 48 -2.85 -4.84 -3.94
C SER A 48 -4.28 -4.75 -4.49
N ARG A 49 -4.47 -4.08 -5.62
CA ARG A 49 -5.77 -3.95 -6.30
C ARG A 49 -6.26 -5.26 -6.90
N LYS A 50 -5.36 -6.04 -7.51
CA LYS A 50 -5.71 -7.34 -8.11
C LYS A 50 -6.05 -8.41 -7.09
N SER A 51 -5.44 -8.33 -5.91
CA SER A 51 -5.54 -9.40 -4.92
C SER A 51 -6.89 -9.47 -4.20
N THR A 52 -7.71 -8.41 -4.25
CA THR A 52 -8.91 -8.30 -3.42
C THR A 52 -10.00 -7.46 -4.06
N ASP A 53 -10.99 -8.09 -4.67
CA ASP A 53 -12.21 -7.40 -5.14
C ASP A 53 -13.10 -6.99 -3.97
N SER A 54 -13.08 -7.75 -2.89
CA SER A 54 -13.84 -7.50 -1.67
C SER A 54 -13.15 -8.09 -0.44
N ALA A 55 -13.31 -7.46 0.70
CA ALA A 55 -12.80 -7.93 1.98
C ALA A 55 -13.86 -7.87 3.07
N PHE A 56 -13.86 -8.86 3.96
CA PHE A 56 -14.60 -8.84 5.20
C PHE A 56 -13.62 -9.01 6.36
N THR A 57 -13.69 -8.10 7.33
CA THR A 57 -12.74 -8.08 8.45
C THR A 57 -13.50 -7.95 9.75
N ARG A 58 -13.06 -8.69 10.77
CA ARG A 58 -13.49 -8.51 12.14
C ARG A 58 -12.29 -8.07 12.98
N MET A 59 -12.40 -6.89 13.59
CA MET A 59 -11.32 -6.25 14.34
C MET A 59 -11.69 -6.09 15.80
N LYS A 60 -10.70 -6.28 16.66
CA LYS A 60 -10.77 -5.90 18.07
C LYS A 60 -9.93 -4.64 18.30
N LEU A 61 -10.58 -3.51 18.47
CA LEU A 61 -9.93 -2.26 18.82
C LEU A 61 -9.77 -2.19 20.35
N THR A 62 -8.57 -1.89 20.80
CA THR A 62 -8.26 -1.76 22.22
C THR A 62 -7.57 -0.44 22.44
N SER A 63 -8.21 0.49 23.16
CA SER A 63 -7.63 1.78 23.52
C SER A 63 -7.49 1.92 25.03
N CYS A 64 -6.37 2.50 25.48
CA CYS A 64 -6.10 2.76 26.88
C CYS A 64 -5.04 3.87 27.01
N LYS A 65 -5.01 4.51 28.18
CA LYS A 65 -3.85 5.34 28.52
C LYS A 65 -2.64 4.43 28.77
N TYR A 66 -1.56 4.72 28.09
CA TYR A 66 -0.30 4.02 28.31
C TYR A 66 0.44 4.61 29.50
N GLY A 67 1.11 3.75 30.26
CA GLY A 67 2.01 4.12 31.34
C GLY A 67 3.22 3.21 31.35
N LYS A 68 4.29 3.63 32.02
CA LYS A 68 5.49 2.82 32.21
C LYS A 68 5.37 2.08 33.55
N LYS A 69 5.33 0.73 33.49
CA LYS A 69 5.35 -0.14 34.66
C LYS A 69 6.40 -1.22 34.45
N ASP A 70 7.31 -1.38 35.42
CA ASP A 70 8.40 -2.35 35.37
C ASP A 70 9.28 -2.21 34.11
N GLY A 71 9.56 -0.97 33.69
CA GLY A 71 10.33 -0.69 32.48
C GLY A 71 9.63 -0.96 31.16
N LYS A 72 8.38 -1.45 31.17
CA LYS A 72 7.59 -1.76 29.98
C LYS A 72 6.41 -0.81 29.83
N ILE A 73 6.07 -0.49 28.58
CA ILE A 73 4.87 0.27 28.26
C ILE A 73 3.67 -0.68 28.35
N LYS A 74 2.69 -0.34 29.19
CA LYS A 74 1.45 -1.10 29.42
C LYS A 74 0.28 -0.14 29.57
N CYS A 75 -0.94 -0.64 29.40
CA CYS A 75 -2.14 0.11 29.77
C CYS A 75 -2.09 0.47 31.25
N ALA A 76 -2.16 1.75 31.58
CA ALA A 76 -2.20 2.26 32.96
C ALA A 76 -3.60 2.14 33.58
N GLU A 77 -4.65 2.08 32.76
CA GLU A 77 -6.05 1.98 33.12
C GLU A 77 -6.71 0.77 32.45
N LYS A 78 -7.95 0.47 32.85
CA LYS A 78 -8.76 -0.56 32.18
C LYS A 78 -8.95 -0.21 30.71
N ALA A 79 -8.49 -1.08 29.82
CA ALA A 79 -8.65 -0.90 28.39
C ALA A 79 -10.13 -0.87 27.98
N ARG A 80 -10.47 0.04 27.07
CA ARG A 80 -11.74 0.03 26.35
C ARG A 80 -11.60 -0.86 25.13
N ILE A 81 -12.52 -1.77 24.95
CA ILE A 81 -12.48 -2.77 23.87
C ILE A 81 -13.72 -2.58 23.02
N LYS A 82 -13.54 -2.50 21.71
CA LYS A 82 -14.62 -2.53 20.72
C LYS A 82 -14.40 -3.67 19.76
N LEU A 83 -15.46 -4.40 19.42
CA LEU A 83 -15.48 -5.37 18.34
C LEU A 83 -16.16 -4.72 17.15
N VAL A 84 -15.48 -4.69 16.02
CA VAL A 84 -15.94 -4.03 14.79
C VAL A 84 -15.92 -5.03 13.65
N GLU A 85 -16.98 -5.08 12.87
CA GLU A 85 -16.98 -5.73 11.56
C GLU A 85 -16.91 -4.68 10.46
N SER A 86 -16.14 -4.98 9.43
CA SER A 86 -16.00 -4.15 8.25
C SER A 86 -16.13 -5.00 7.00
N ALA A 87 -16.84 -4.47 6.02
CA ALA A 87 -16.89 -4.99 4.66
C ALA A 87 -16.41 -3.91 3.70
N GLN A 88 -15.62 -4.31 2.72
CA GLN A 88 -15.06 -3.45 1.70
C GLN A 88 -15.25 -4.08 0.34
N ILE A 89 -15.51 -3.25 -0.67
CA ILE A 89 -15.48 -3.63 -2.09
C ILE A 89 -14.65 -2.60 -2.85
N ASN A 90 -13.88 -3.09 -3.79
CA ASN A 90 -13.20 -2.23 -4.76
C ASN A 90 -14.10 -2.05 -5.97
N THR A 91 -14.09 -0.87 -6.56
CA THR A 91 -14.97 -0.45 -7.66
C THR A 91 -14.21 0.50 -8.59
N GLY A 92 -14.85 0.90 -9.68
CA GLY A 92 -14.24 1.78 -10.68
C GLY A 92 -13.33 1.03 -11.65
N ASP A 93 -12.68 1.76 -12.53
CA ASP A 93 -11.74 1.20 -13.49
C ASP A 93 -10.52 0.65 -12.72
N ASP A 94 -10.08 -0.55 -13.05
CA ASP A 94 -8.96 -1.24 -12.40
C ASP A 94 -9.05 -1.35 -10.86
N ASN A 95 -10.28 -1.36 -10.29
CA ASN A 95 -10.52 -1.46 -8.84
C ASN A 95 -9.88 -0.31 -8.02
N GLN A 96 -9.79 0.86 -8.60
CA GLN A 96 -9.11 2.01 -7.99
C GLN A 96 -9.93 2.69 -6.89
N ASP A 97 -11.26 2.65 -6.98
CA ASP A 97 -12.16 3.20 -5.97
C ASP A 97 -12.49 2.16 -4.91
N THR A 98 -12.76 2.61 -3.68
CA THR A 98 -13.13 1.74 -2.58
C THR A 98 -14.42 2.22 -1.93
N LYS A 99 -15.32 1.28 -1.62
CA LYS A 99 -16.47 1.51 -0.73
C LYS A 99 -16.36 0.59 0.46
N SER A 100 -16.49 1.13 1.65
CA SER A 100 -16.41 0.37 2.89
C SER A 100 -17.49 0.74 3.87
N VAL A 101 -17.94 -0.25 4.64
CA VAL A 101 -18.82 -0.06 5.79
C VAL A 101 -18.23 -0.76 7.00
N SER A 102 -18.23 -0.08 8.14
CA SER A 102 -17.78 -0.63 9.42
C SER A 102 -18.87 -0.46 10.46
N ILE A 103 -19.11 -1.48 11.29
CA ILE A 103 -20.17 -1.46 12.31
C ILE A 103 -19.62 -1.97 13.63
N ILE A 104 -19.90 -1.25 14.72
CA ILE A 104 -19.57 -1.69 16.08
C ILE A 104 -20.56 -2.76 16.52
N LEU A 105 -20.04 -3.93 16.93
CA LEU A 105 -20.80 -5.03 17.50
C LEU A 105 -20.80 -5.00 19.03
N GLU A 106 -19.68 -4.58 19.63
CA GLU A 106 -19.48 -4.46 21.07
C GLU A 106 -18.69 -3.18 21.39
N PRO A 107 -18.94 -2.53 22.54
CA PRO A 107 -19.89 -2.88 23.62
C PRO A 107 -21.35 -2.60 23.26
N ALA A 108 -22.29 -3.14 24.05
CA ALA A 108 -23.74 -2.97 23.82
C ALA A 108 -24.19 -1.49 23.78
N SER A 109 -23.51 -0.61 24.52
CA SER A 109 -23.77 0.83 24.55
C SER A 109 -23.48 1.55 23.23
N GLU A 110 -22.62 0.97 22.37
CA GLU A 110 -22.20 1.56 21.09
C GLU A 110 -22.60 0.65 19.90
N LYS A 111 -23.29 -0.43 20.19
CA LYS A 111 -23.69 -1.40 19.16
C LYS A 111 -24.52 -0.75 18.07
N GLY A 112 -24.14 -1.04 16.82
CA GLY A 112 -24.81 -0.54 15.62
C GLY A 112 -24.39 0.87 15.20
N ILE A 113 -23.50 1.55 15.92
CA ILE A 113 -22.82 2.72 15.36
C ILE A 113 -22.05 2.24 14.15
N GLY A 114 -22.23 2.88 13.00
CA GLY A 114 -21.65 2.49 11.74
C GLY A 114 -20.99 3.65 11.02
N MET A 115 -20.00 3.34 10.21
CA MET A 115 -19.30 4.28 9.34
C MET A 115 -19.33 3.74 7.92
N LEU A 116 -19.75 4.57 6.96
CA LEU A 116 -19.71 4.30 5.53
C LEU A 116 -18.69 5.26 4.91
N SER A 117 -17.78 4.73 4.12
CA SER A 117 -16.77 5.54 3.43
C SER A 117 -16.70 5.19 1.95
N TYR A 118 -16.57 6.21 1.12
CA TYR A 118 -16.25 6.11 -0.30
C TYR A 118 -14.92 6.81 -0.52
N SER A 119 -13.96 6.07 -1.04
CA SER A 119 -12.63 6.56 -1.40
C SER A 119 -12.49 6.51 -2.90
N TYR A 120 -12.02 7.60 -3.48
CA TYR A 120 -11.86 7.75 -4.92
C TYR A 120 -10.39 7.92 -5.27
N ASP A 121 -9.93 7.25 -6.32
CA ASP A 121 -8.57 7.42 -6.83
C ASP A 121 -8.37 8.78 -7.54
N ASP A 122 -9.44 9.34 -8.07
CA ASP A 122 -9.43 10.66 -8.68
C ASP A 122 -8.99 11.74 -7.67
N SER A 123 -7.91 12.46 -7.97
CA SER A 123 -7.35 13.51 -7.10
C SER A 123 -8.25 14.75 -7.00
N ASP A 124 -9.11 14.96 -7.97
CA ASP A 124 -10.06 16.08 -8.01
C ASP A 124 -11.35 15.77 -7.23
N ARG A 125 -11.48 14.54 -6.75
CA ARG A 125 -12.64 14.08 -6.00
C ARG A 125 -12.28 13.80 -4.55
N ASP A 126 -12.97 14.47 -3.62
CA ASP A 126 -12.82 14.25 -2.20
C ASP A 126 -13.47 12.93 -1.76
N ASN A 127 -12.84 12.24 -0.82
CA ASN A 127 -13.42 11.08 -0.15
C ASN A 127 -14.65 11.49 0.65
N GLU A 128 -15.61 10.58 0.77
CA GLU A 128 -16.87 10.83 1.46
C GLU A 128 -17.05 9.85 2.61
N THR A 129 -17.41 10.38 3.79
CA THR A 129 -17.63 9.54 4.97
C THR A 129 -18.92 9.94 5.68
N TRP A 130 -19.70 8.95 6.10
CA TRP A 130 -20.92 9.11 6.88
C TRP A 130 -20.86 8.28 8.15
N LEU A 131 -21.30 8.87 9.24
CA LEU A 131 -21.46 8.21 10.54
C LEU A 131 -22.94 7.97 10.80
N TYR A 132 -23.31 6.74 11.06
CA TYR A 132 -24.62 6.36 11.58
C TYR A 132 -24.58 6.24 13.09
N LEU A 133 -25.44 7.01 13.76
CA LEU A 133 -25.60 7.01 15.21
C LEU A 133 -26.83 6.15 15.57
N SER A 134 -26.61 4.90 15.93
CA SER A 134 -27.69 3.93 16.18
C SER A 134 -28.68 4.35 17.25
N ALA A 135 -28.22 4.97 18.34
CA ALA A 135 -29.08 5.47 19.42
C ALA A 135 -30.04 6.60 18.97
N LEU A 136 -29.67 7.34 17.93
CA LEU A 136 -30.45 8.47 17.40
C LEU A 136 -31.18 8.11 16.11
N GLY A 137 -30.84 6.99 15.49
CA GLY A 137 -31.34 6.61 14.16
C GLY A 137 -30.96 7.61 13.06
N LYS A 138 -29.86 8.37 13.23
CA LYS A 138 -29.47 9.45 12.34
C LYS A 138 -28.14 9.16 11.64
N VAL A 139 -28.07 9.58 10.38
CA VAL A 139 -26.83 9.65 9.60
C VAL A 139 -26.30 11.08 9.60
N LYS A 140 -25.01 11.23 9.86
CA LYS A 140 -24.28 12.49 9.75
C LYS A 140 -23.16 12.31 8.74
N ARG A 141 -23.08 13.18 7.72
CA ARG A 141 -21.91 13.25 6.85
C ARG A 141 -20.77 13.88 7.63
N ILE A 142 -19.62 13.21 7.59
CA ILE A 142 -18.37 13.75 8.10
C ILE A 142 -17.69 14.43 6.93
N SER A 143 -17.57 15.76 6.97
CA SER A 143 -16.88 16.52 5.93
C SER A 143 -15.39 16.49 6.24
N VAL A 144 -14.57 16.05 5.31
CA VAL A 144 -13.11 16.10 5.44
C VAL A 144 -12.58 17.51 5.11
N ARG A 145 -13.42 18.37 4.56
CA ARG A 145 -13.11 19.79 4.27
C ARG A 145 -14.30 20.70 4.56
N ASN A 146 -14.09 21.68 5.40
CA ASN A 146 -14.75 22.96 5.29
C ASN A 146 -13.72 23.95 4.73
N SER A 147 -14.02 24.52 3.59
CA SER A 147 -13.13 25.40 2.82
C SER A 147 -12.83 26.75 3.48
N ASP A 148 -13.42 27.09 4.62
CA ASP A 148 -13.33 28.46 5.15
C ASP A 148 -13.04 28.64 6.64
N ASP A 149 -13.04 27.59 7.47
CA ASP A 149 -12.78 27.78 8.90
C ASP A 149 -12.06 26.57 9.54
N GLU A 150 -10.92 26.86 10.16
CA GLU A 150 -10.25 26.17 11.27
C GLU A 150 -10.02 24.65 11.14
N GLU A 151 -8.74 24.26 11.24
CA GLU A 151 -8.18 22.94 11.57
C GLU A 151 -9.11 21.75 11.26
N THR A 152 -8.99 21.20 10.08
CA THR A 152 -9.64 19.94 9.72
C THR A 152 -9.00 18.80 10.51
N GLU A 153 -9.50 18.56 11.73
CA GLU A 153 -9.17 17.34 12.45
C GLU A 153 -9.66 16.14 11.65
N SER A 154 -8.75 15.28 11.28
CA SER A 154 -9.07 13.99 10.69
C SER A 154 -10.00 13.21 11.61
N ALA A 155 -11.09 12.66 11.06
CA ALA A 155 -12.11 12.03 11.87
C ALA A 155 -11.57 10.80 12.60
N SER A 156 -11.69 10.78 13.94
CA SER A 156 -11.33 9.64 14.78
C SER A 156 -12.19 8.41 14.45
N ILE A 157 -11.55 7.27 14.25
CA ILE A 157 -12.23 6.00 13.97
C ILE A 157 -12.79 5.44 15.27
N PHE A 158 -14.10 5.54 15.42
CA PHE A 158 -14.84 5.04 16.58
C PHE A 158 -14.29 5.52 17.94
N GLY A 159 -13.76 6.77 18.00
CA GLY A 159 -13.22 7.36 19.21
C GLY A 159 -11.92 6.71 19.69
N THR A 160 -11.14 6.16 18.77
CA THR A 160 -9.75 5.76 18.97
C THR A 160 -8.83 6.93 18.60
N GLU A 161 -7.54 6.78 18.85
CA GLU A 161 -6.51 7.73 18.36
C GLU A 161 -6.22 7.54 16.86
N MET A 162 -6.68 6.43 16.25
CA MET A 162 -6.61 6.24 14.80
C MET A 162 -7.59 7.16 14.09
N THR A 163 -7.12 7.78 13.05
CA THR A 163 -7.90 8.65 12.18
C THR A 163 -8.21 7.97 10.85
N THR A 164 -9.10 8.56 10.05
CA THR A 164 -9.35 8.10 8.68
C THR A 164 -8.09 8.23 7.82
N GLU A 165 -7.27 9.26 8.07
CA GLU A 165 -6.00 9.47 7.37
C GLU A 165 -4.99 8.34 7.64
N ASP A 166 -4.95 7.80 8.87
CA ASP A 166 -4.08 6.66 9.21
C ASP A 166 -4.40 5.38 8.45
N GLN A 167 -5.59 5.27 7.89
CA GLN A 167 -6.04 4.11 7.12
C GLN A 167 -5.84 4.27 5.61
N GLU A 168 -5.55 5.47 5.17
CA GLU A 168 -5.29 5.76 3.76
C GLU A 168 -3.84 5.44 3.43
N THR A 169 -3.62 4.63 2.41
CA THR A 169 -2.26 4.40 1.89
C THR A 169 -1.75 5.58 1.07
N GLY A 170 -2.62 6.55 0.77
CA GLY A 170 -2.35 7.66 -0.15
C GLY A 170 -2.30 7.20 -1.60
N LYS A 171 -2.35 8.16 -2.51
CA LYS A 171 -2.21 7.90 -3.95
C LYS A 171 -0.73 7.88 -4.30
N LEU A 172 -0.33 7.10 -5.29
CA LEU A 172 1.06 7.06 -5.74
C LEU A 172 1.57 8.47 -6.09
N ASP A 173 0.72 9.27 -6.71
CA ASP A 173 1.05 10.63 -7.10
C ASP A 173 1.18 11.62 -5.93
N ASP A 174 0.72 11.27 -4.74
CA ASP A 174 0.81 12.12 -3.56
C ASP A 174 2.21 12.16 -2.93
N TYR A 175 3.09 11.24 -3.34
CA TYR A 175 4.40 11.03 -2.74
C TYR A 175 5.53 11.03 -3.77
N THR A 176 6.74 11.25 -3.28
CA THR A 176 7.99 10.90 -3.95
C THR A 176 8.60 9.71 -3.24
N TYR A 177 9.29 8.85 -3.99
CA TYR A 177 9.81 7.57 -3.48
C TYR A 177 11.31 7.49 -3.66
N GLU A 178 12.01 7.08 -2.60
CA GLU A 178 13.45 6.82 -2.62
C GLU A 178 13.73 5.39 -2.15
N LEU A 179 14.52 4.65 -2.93
CA LEU A 179 14.96 3.31 -2.58
C LEU A 179 16.18 3.41 -1.66
N LEU A 180 15.99 3.13 -0.38
CA LEU A 180 17.04 3.20 0.63
C LEU A 180 17.91 1.94 0.63
N GLU A 181 17.28 0.75 0.58
CA GLU A 181 17.97 -0.53 0.70
C GLU A 181 17.24 -1.64 -0.04
N GLN A 182 18.00 -2.61 -0.53
CA GLN A 182 17.47 -3.90 -1.01
C GLN A 182 18.20 -5.02 -0.28
N GLY A 183 17.46 -5.99 0.23
CA GLY A 183 18.06 -7.07 1.00
C GLY A 183 17.09 -8.20 1.31
N LYS A 184 17.41 -8.99 2.32
CA LYS A 184 16.56 -10.10 2.77
C LYS A 184 16.01 -9.86 4.18
N PHE A 185 14.72 -9.99 4.33
CA PHE A 185 14.05 -10.00 5.62
C PHE A 185 13.27 -11.29 5.80
N ARG A 186 13.58 -12.07 6.84
CA ARG A 186 12.95 -13.38 7.12
C ARG A 186 12.96 -14.33 5.92
N GLY A 187 14.06 -14.32 5.13
CA GLY A 187 14.24 -15.18 3.97
C GLY A 187 13.55 -14.72 2.68
N ARG A 188 12.88 -13.58 2.68
CA ARG A 188 12.25 -12.96 1.51
C ARG A 188 13.05 -11.78 1.03
N GLU A 189 13.16 -11.61 -0.28
CA GLU A 189 13.71 -10.38 -0.88
C GLU A 189 12.79 -9.21 -0.55
N VAL A 190 13.36 -8.10 -0.09
CA VAL A 190 12.65 -6.89 0.29
C VAL A 190 13.35 -5.66 -0.24
N ALA A 191 12.57 -4.61 -0.49
CA ALA A 191 13.07 -3.25 -0.72
C ALA A 191 12.60 -2.36 0.43
N VAL A 192 13.48 -1.51 0.93
CA VAL A 192 13.15 -0.45 1.89
C VAL A 192 13.02 0.83 1.10
N ILE A 193 11.82 1.39 1.09
CA ILE A 193 11.50 2.60 0.32
C ILE A 193 11.03 3.67 1.29
N GLU A 194 11.61 4.87 1.17
CA GLU A 194 11.12 6.07 1.83
C GLU A 194 10.09 6.76 0.93
N SER A 195 8.93 7.06 1.52
CA SER A 195 7.84 7.79 0.88
C SER A 195 7.74 9.17 1.50
N THR A 196 8.02 10.22 0.72
CA THR A 196 7.95 11.61 1.17
C THR A 196 6.71 12.27 0.57
N PRO A 197 5.76 12.78 1.38
CA PRO A 197 4.57 13.43 0.87
C PRO A 197 4.91 14.73 0.14
N LYS A 198 4.24 14.97 -0.99
CA LYS A 198 4.38 16.23 -1.73
C LYS A 198 3.72 17.39 -0.96
N PRO A 199 4.11 18.65 -1.22
CA PRO A 199 3.60 19.81 -0.46
C PRO A 199 2.08 19.92 -0.40
N TYR A 200 1.38 19.63 -1.50
CA TYR A 200 -0.08 19.67 -1.51
C TYR A 200 -0.72 18.58 -0.64
N ARG A 201 -0.07 17.41 -0.51
CA ARG A 201 -0.52 16.35 0.39
C ARG A 201 -0.33 16.76 1.85
N LEU A 202 0.80 17.38 2.17
CA LEU A 202 1.05 17.93 3.50
C LEU A 202 0.01 19.00 3.89
N SER A 203 -0.43 19.84 2.95
CA SER A 203 -1.46 20.86 3.24
C SER A 203 -2.85 20.27 3.50
N LYS A 204 -3.05 18.98 3.19
CA LYS A 204 -4.30 18.26 3.43
C LYS A 204 -4.22 17.33 4.65
N SER A 205 -3.03 17.13 5.20
CA SER A 205 -2.80 16.28 6.37
C SER A 205 -3.19 17.00 7.66
N SER A 206 -3.70 16.22 8.60
CA SER A 206 -3.99 16.67 9.98
C SER A 206 -2.79 16.52 10.93
N TYR A 207 -1.63 16.11 10.43
CA TYR A 207 -0.38 15.92 11.16
C TYR A 207 0.63 17.04 10.89
#